data_bcd5c050643704c53963d0480fab9400
#
_entry.id   bcd5c050643704c53963d0480fab9400
#
_cell.length_a   1.000
_cell.length_b   1.000
_cell.length_c   1.000
_cell.angle_alpha   90.00
_cell.angle_beta   90.00
_cell.angle_gamma   90.00
#
_symmetry.space_group_name_H-M   'P 1'
#
loop_
_entity.id
_entity.type
_entity.pdbx_description
1 polymer ?
#
loop_
_entity_poly.entity_id
_entity_poly.type
_entity_poly.pdbx_seq_one_letter_code
_entity_poly.pdbx_strand_id
1 'polypeptide(L)'
;ADRLAAVLEQNLSRPEFSIDEFAQLMKLGRTVFYRKLRGVTGYSPNEYLRVVRMKKAAELLLSGENLTVAEVAYKVGISDPFYFSKCFKTQFGVAPSVYQRGEMKEQGDNEAAEER
;
A
#
# COMPACT_ATOMS: atom_id res chain seq x y z
N ALA A 1 17.88 3.82 -0.99
CA ALA A 1 16.89 2.79 -1.32
C ALA A 1 16.71 1.80 -0.19
N ASP A 2 17.82 1.21 0.26
CA ASP A 2 17.75 0.20 1.32
C ASP A 2 17.22 0.76 2.63
N ARG A 3 17.63 1.97 2.96
CA ARG A 3 17.16 2.60 4.19
C ARG A 3 15.68 2.94 4.11
N LEU A 4 15.22 3.41 2.96
CA LEU A 4 13.81 3.73 2.74
C LEU A 4 12.95 2.48 2.93
N ALA A 5 13.32 1.38 2.31
CA ALA A 5 12.60 0.13 2.41
C ALA A 5 12.59 -0.39 3.86
N ALA A 6 13.72 -0.31 4.54
CA ALA A 6 13.82 -0.79 5.91
C ALA A 6 12.93 0.01 6.86
N VAL A 7 12.95 1.33 6.73
CA VAL A 7 12.11 2.20 7.58
C VAL A 7 10.64 1.90 7.35
N LEU A 8 10.23 1.75 6.11
CA LEU A 8 8.84 1.43 5.78
C LEU A 8 8.44 0.07 6.32
N GLU A 9 9.26 -0.94 6.10
CA GLU A 9 8.93 -2.28 6.55
C GLU A 9 8.73 -2.35 8.06
N GLN A 10 9.52 -1.59 8.81
CA GLN A 10 9.41 -1.59 10.26
C GLN A 10 8.24 -0.78 10.80
N ASN A 11 7.71 0.15 10.01
CA ASN A 11 6.76 1.13 10.51
C ASN A 11 5.41 1.17 9.79
N LEU A 12 5.28 0.56 8.63
CA LEU A 12 4.06 0.73 7.85
C LEU A 12 2.81 0.17 8.53
N SER A 13 2.97 -0.81 9.43
CA SER A 13 1.83 -1.39 10.15
C SER A 13 1.31 -0.49 11.27
N ARG A 14 2.00 0.59 11.60
CA ARG A 14 1.60 1.51 12.64
C ARG A 14 0.65 2.56 12.07
N PRO A 15 -0.61 2.60 12.53
CA PRO A 15 -1.58 3.58 11.99
C PRO A 15 -1.15 5.02 12.23
N GLU A 16 -0.43 5.27 13.32
CA GLU A 16 0.00 6.61 13.71
C GLU A 16 1.29 7.06 13.02
N PHE A 17 1.93 6.18 12.23
CA PHE A 17 3.18 6.53 11.56
C PHE A 17 2.95 7.71 10.63
N SER A 18 3.59 8.83 10.94
CA SER A 18 3.38 10.09 10.23
C SER A 18 4.52 10.37 9.26
N ILE A 19 4.26 11.31 8.35
CA ILE A 19 5.28 11.75 7.41
C ILE A 19 6.41 12.47 8.13
N ASP A 20 6.09 13.20 9.21
CA ASP A 20 7.13 13.86 10.00
C ASP A 20 8.05 12.83 10.66
N GLU A 21 7.48 11.77 11.22
CA GLU A 21 8.27 10.69 11.80
C GLU A 21 9.10 9.99 10.72
N PHE A 22 8.51 9.79 9.56
CA PHE A 22 9.19 9.17 8.44
C PHE A 22 10.43 9.98 8.05
N ALA A 23 10.27 11.31 7.92
CA ALA A 23 11.39 12.19 7.61
C ALA A 23 12.48 12.12 8.68
N GLN A 24 12.09 12.12 9.95
CA GLN A 24 13.03 12.02 11.07
C GLN A 24 13.83 10.73 11.01
N LEU A 25 13.18 9.61 10.73
CA LEU A 25 13.86 8.32 10.63
C LEU A 25 14.80 8.27 9.42
N MET A 26 14.50 9.03 8.39
CA MET A 26 15.39 9.18 7.23
C MET A 26 16.47 10.23 7.47
N LYS A 27 16.43 10.88 8.62
CA LYS A 27 17.39 11.94 9.05
C LYS A 27 17.40 13.12 8.09
N LEU A 28 16.22 13.51 7.63
CA LEU A 28 16.03 14.62 6.71
C LEU A 28 14.99 15.58 7.25
N GLY A 29 15.16 16.88 6.97
CA GLY A 29 14.12 17.85 7.23
C GLY A 29 12.93 17.59 6.30
N ARG A 30 11.77 18.09 6.70
CA ARG A 30 10.52 17.83 6.00
C ARG A 30 10.57 18.22 4.51
N THR A 31 11.03 19.44 4.22
CA THR A 31 11.08 19.93 2.85
C THR A 31 12.02 19.11 1.98
N VAL A 32 13.20 18.79 2.53
CA VAL A 32 14.18 17.99 1.80
C VAL A 32 13.65 16.58 1.57
N PHE A 33 12.99 16.00 2.57
CA PHE A 33 12.42 14.67 2.45
C PHE A 33 11.36 14.62 1.35
N TYR A 34 10.44 15.58 1.33
CA TYR A 34 9.41 15.67 0.30
C TYR A 34 10.03 15.72 -1.10
N ARG A 35 11.01 16.59 -1.27
CA ARG A 35 11.62 16.77 -2.58
C ARG A 35 12.37 15.54 -3.04
N LYS A 36 13.15 14.93 -2.14
CA LYS A 36 13.94 13.75 -2.49
C LYS A 36 13.07 12.55 -2.77
N LEU A 37 12.05 12.33 -1.94
CA LEU A 37 11.17 11.18 -2.12
C LEU A 37 10.40 11.30 -3.44
N ARG A 38 9.90 12.49 -3.73
CA ARG A 38 9.20 12.70 -4.99
C ARG A 38 10.12 12.51 -6.19
N GLY A 39 11.37 12.95 -6.08
CA GLY A 39 12.35 12.76 -7.14
C GLY A 39 12.68 11.30 -7.40
N VAL A 40 12.73 10.49 -6.34
CA VAL A 40 13.07 9.07 -6.45
C VAL A 40 11.86 8.21 -6.85
N THR A 41 10.68 8.49 -6.27
CA THR A 41 9.52 7.62 -6.42
C THR A 41 8.46 8.16 -7.38
N GLY A 42 8.46 9.45 -7.63
CA GLY A 42 7.39 10.10 -8.38
C GLY A 42 6.16 10.43 -7.55
N TYR A 43 6.16 10.04 -6.27
CA TYR A 43 5.03 10.25 -5.38
C TYR A 43 5.37 11.23 -4.27
N SER A 44 4.37 11.92 -3.75
CA SER A 44 4.54 12.63 -2.48
C SER A 44 4.68 11.57 -1.37
N PRO A 45 5.20 11.95 -0.20
CA PRO A 45 5.33 10.99 0.90
C PRO A 45 4.01 10.34 1.31
N ASN A 46 2.92 11.09 1.37
CA ASN A 46 1.61 10.52 1.71
C ASN A 46 1.15 9.50 0.67
N GLU A 47 1.31 9.84 -0.60
CA GLU A 47 0.97 8.94 -1.69
C GLU A 47 1.82 7.69 -1.65
N TYR A 48 3.11 7.87 -1.43
CA TYR A 48 4.05 6.76 -1.41
C TYR A 48 3.73 5.78 -0.28
N LEU A 49 3.46 6.30 0.92
CA LEU A 49 3.10 5.46 2.05
C LEU A 49 1.83 4.66 1.75
N ARG A 50 0.83 5.31 1.15
CA ARG A 50 -0.41 4.63 0.77
C ARG A 50 -0.16 3.55 -0.27
N VAL A 51 0.63 3.85 -1.29
CA VAL A 51 0.95 2.89 -2.35
C VAL A 51 1.65 1.66 -1.78
N VAL A 52 2.62 1.87 -0.88
CA VAL A 52 3.37 0.78 -0.27
C VAL A 52 2.46 -0.05 0.64
N ARG A 53 1.60 0.60 1.42
CA ARG A 53 0.64 -0.11 2.27
C ARG A 53 -0.30 -0.99 1.45
N MET A 54 -0.77 -0.48 0.31
CA MET A 54 -1.65 -1.26 -0.56
C MET A 54 -0.92 -2.42 -1.22
N LYS A 55 0.33 -2.25 -1.59
CA LYS A 55 1.13 -3.35 -2.14
C LYS A 55 1.31 -4.46 -1.11
N LYS A 56 1.58 -4.09 0.13
CA LYS A 56 1.70 -5.07 1.21
C LYS A 56 0.38 -5.77 1.46
N ALA A 57 -0.71 -5.02 1.40
CA ALA A 57 -2.05 -5.61 1.54
C ALA A 57 -2.31 -6.65 0.46
N ALA A 58 -1.94 -6.37 -0.79
CA ALA A 58 -2.11 -7.32 -1.88
C ALA A 58 -1.37 -8.63 -1.61
N GLU A 59 -0.13 -8.52 -1.11
CA GLU A 59 0.65 -9.70 -0.73
C GLU A 59 -0.06 -10.50 0.37
N LEU A 60 -0.56 -9.82 1.39
CA LEU A 60 -1.24 -10.47 2.50
C LEU A 60 -2.54 -11.16 2.06
N LEU A 61 -3.28 -10.53 1.17
CA LEU A 61 -4.52 -11.11 0.65
C LEU A 61 -4.29 -12.43 -0.09
N LEU A 62 -3.12 -12.57 -0.71
CA LEU A 62 -2.77 -13.77 -1.47
C LEU A 62 -1.84 -14.71 -0.72
N SER A 63 -1.55 -14.44 0.55
CA SER A 63 -0.55 -15.19 1.31
C SER A 63 -0.97 -16.61 1.70
N GLY A 64 -2.26 -16.91 1.62
CA GLY A 64 -2.75 -18.20 2.07
C GLY A 64 -3.02 -18.27 3.56
N GLU A 65 -2.85 -17.19 4.29
CA GLU A 65 -3.12 -17.14 5.73
C GLU A 65 -4.60 -17.00 6.05
N ASN A 66 -5.42 -16.86 5.03
CA ASN A 66 -6.86 -16.78 5.20
C ASN A 66 -7.32 -15.59 6.04
N LEU A 67 -6.67 -14.44 5.83
CA LEU A 67 -6.97 -13.22 6.56
C LEU A 67 -8.24 -12.57 6.02
N THR A 68 -9.02 -11.96 6.91
CA THR A 68 -10.15 -11.14 6.49
C THR A 68 -9.65 -9.81 5.95
N VAL A 69 -10.50 -9.12 5.20
CA VAL A 69 -10.16 -7.79 4.67
C VAL A 69 -9.85 -6.83 5.83
N ALA A 70 -10.63 -6.88 6.91
CA ALA A 70 -10.39 -6.03 8.08
C ALA A 70 -9.05 -6.34 8.73
N GLU A 71 -8.68 -7.61 8.82
CA GLU A 71 -7.38 -8.00 9.36
C GLU A 71 -6.24 -7.49 8.51
N VAL A 72 -6.37 -7.57 7.19
CA VAL A 72 -5.35 -7.06 6.28
C VAL A 72 -5.20 -5.55 6.42
N ALA A 73 -6.33 -4.82 6.48
CA ALA A 73 -6.30 -3.37 6.68
C ALA A 73 -5.53 -3.03 7.94
N TYR A 74 -5.84 -3.71 9.03
CA TYR A 74 -5.18 -3.48 10.31
C TYR A 74 -3.67 -3.74 10.21
N LYS A 75 -3.29 -4.83 9.57
CA LYS A 75 -1.87 -5.21 9.44
C LYS A 75 -1.05 -4.22 8.62
N VAL A 76 -1.70 -3.47 7.74
CA VAL A 76 -0.99 -2.46 6.95
C VAL A 76 -1.20 -1.04 7.49
N GLY A 77 -1.68 -0.92 8.73
CA GLY A 77 -1.76 0.36 9.42
C GLY A 77 -2.97 1.21 9.10
N ILE A 78 -4.02 0.61 8.58
CA ILE A 78 -5.26 1.35 8.27
C ILE A 78 -6.37 0.81 9.15
N SER A 79 -6.84 1.67 10.08
CA SER A 79 -7.83 1.25 11.06
C SER A 79 -9.26 1.22 10.52
N ASP A 80 -9.53 1.94 9.44
CA ASP A 80 -10.87 1.98 8.84
C ASP A 80 -10.93 1.07 7.61
N PRO A 81 -11.61 -0.08 7.71
CA PRO A 81 -11.68 -1.01 6.57
C PRO A 81 -12.37 -0.44 5.33
N PHE A 82 -13.29 0.51 5.51
CA PHE A 82 -13.96 1.14 4.37
C PHE A 82 -12.99 2.02 3.59
N TYR A 83 -12.21 2.82 4.32
CA TYR A 83 -11.18 3.61 3.67
C TYR A 83 -10.14 2.73 2.98
N PHE A 84 -9.74 1.65 3.66
CA PHE A 84 -8.81 0.68 3.09
C PHE A 84 -9.34 0.13 1.76
N SER A 85 -10.59 -0.32 1.75
CA SER A 85 -11.17 -0.91 0.53
C SER A 85 -11.22 0.10 -0.61
N LYS A 86 -11.54 1.35 -0.29
CA LYS A 86 -11.56 2.42 -1.29
C LYS A 86 -10.17 2.64 -1.90
N CYS A 87 -9.15 2.74 -1.06
CA CYS A 87 -7.78 2.92 -1.52
C CYS A 87 -7.30 1.73 -2.33
N PHE A 88 -7.61 0.53 -1.87
CA PHE A 88 -7.20 -0.69 -2.56
C PHE A 88 -7.82 -0.75 -3.94
N LYS A 89 -9.13 -0.50 -4.02
CA LYS A 89 -9.82 -0.53 -5.31
C LYS A 89 -9.28 0.53 -6.27
N THR A 90 -8.96 1.71 -5.75
CA THR A 90 -8.39 2.77 -6.59
C THR A 90 -7.05 2.33 -7.18
N GLN A 91 -6.21 1.66 -6.41
CA GLN A 91 -4.88 1.27 -6.86
C GLN A 91 -4.88 0.00 -7.72
N PHE A 92 -5.68 -0.99 -7.36
CA PHE A 92 -5.68 -2.29 -8.03
C PHE A 92 -6.87 -2.52 -8.95
N GLY A 93 -7.85 -1.63 -8.95
CA GLY A 93 -9.00 -1.72 -9.85
C GLY A 93 -10.11 -2.62 -9.37
N VAL A 94 -9.92 -3.36 -8.28
CA VAL A 94 -10.91 -4.29 -7.76
C VAL A 94 -10.94 -4.23 -6.23
N ALA A 95 -12.06 -4.63 -5.66
CA ALA A 95 -12.20 -4.69 -4.21
C ALA A 95 -11.26 -5.74 -3.60
N PRO A 96 -10.80 -5.53 -2.36
CA PRO A 96 -9.89 -6.50 -1.73
C PRO A 96 -10.43 -7.92 -1.66
N SER A 97 -11.71 -8.09 -1.37
CA SER A 97 -12.30 -9.43 -1.28
C SER A 97 -12.31 -10.16 -2.62
N VAL A 98 -12.54 -9.41 -3.69
CA VAL A 98 -12.51 -9.96 -5.04
C VAL A 98 -11.09 -10.36 -5.42
N TYR A 99 -10.15 -9.49 -5.11
CA TYR A 99 -8.74 -9.76 -5.37
C TYR A 99 -8.27 -11.00 -4.61
N GLN A 100 -8.70 -11.13 -3.36
CA GLN A 100 -8.34 -12.27 -2.51
C GLN A 100 -8.80 -13.60 -3.09
N ARG A 101 -9.99 -13.60 -3.70
CA ARG A 101 -10.52 -14.82 -4.34
C ARG A 101 -9.88 -15.11 -5.69
N GLY A 102 -9.13 -14.15 -6.24
CA GLY A 102 -8.50 -14.30 -7.54
C GLY A 102 -9.46 -14.14 -8.72
N GLU A 103 -10.71 -13.89 -8.48
CA GLU A 103 -11.72 -13.80 -9.54
C GLU A 103 -11.45 -12.67 -10.52
N MET A 104 -11.19 -11.49 -9.99
CA MET A 104 -10.94 -10.33 -10.85
C MET A 104 -9.59 -10.39 -11.53
N LYS A 105 -8.61 -11.06 -10.91
CA LYS A 105 -7.32 -11.25 -11.53
C LYS A 105 -7.45 -12.06 -12.82
N GLU A 106 -8.20 -13.16 -12.75
CA GLU A 106 -8.46 -14.00 -13.92
C GLU A 106 -9.33 -13.26 -14.92
N GLN A 107 -10.38 -12.63 -14.42
CA GLN A 107 -11.32 -11.89 -15.26
C GLN A 107 -10.64 -10.72 -15.97
N GLY A 108 -9.77 -10.01 -15.26
CA GLY A 108 -8.99 -8.93 -15.84
C GLY A 108 -8.09 -9.41 -16.96
N ASP A 109 -7.42 -10.54 -16.74
CA ASP A 109 -6.57 -11.13 -17.75
C ASP A 109 -7.37 -11.56 -18.99
N ASN A 110 -8.54 -12.15 -18.76
CA ASN A 110 -9.42 -12.56 -19.85
C ASN A 110 -9.93 -11.36 -20.63
N GLU A 111 -10.36 -10.33 -19.95
CA GLU A 111 -10.81 -9.11 -20.59
C GLU A 111 -9.72 -8.48 -21.45
N ALA A 112 -8.53 -8.44 -20.90
CA ALA A 112 -7.39 -7.89 -21.62
C ALA A 112 -7.10 -8.72 -22.87
N ALA A 113 -7.21 -10.03 -22.77
CA ALA A 113 -7.00 -10.91 -23.91
C ALA A 113 -8.07 -10.74 -24.97
N GLU A 114 -9.32 -10.56 -24.56
CA GLU A 114 -10.45 -10.42 -25.47
C GLU A 114 -10.42 -9.09 -26.22
N GLU A 115 -9.98 -8.04 -25.56
CA GLU A 115 -9.92 -6.72 -26.17
C GLU A 115 -8.82 -6.58 -27.20
N ARG A 116 -7.89 -7.48 -27.20
CA ARG A 116 -6.80 -7.49 -28.17
C ARG A 116 -7.15 -8.36 -29.36
#